data_dca46d337df3c9f30559dc055585ca8f
#
_entry.id   dca46d337df3c9f30559dc055585ca8f
#
_cell.length_a   1.000
_cell.length_b   1.000
_cell.length_c   1.000
_cell.angle_alpha   90.00
_cell.angle_beta   90.00
_cell.angle_gamma   90.00
#
_symmetry.space_group_name_H-M   'P 1'
#
loop_
_entity.id
_entity.type
_entity.pdbx_description
1 polymer ?
#
loop_
_entity_poly.entity_id
_entity_poly.type
_entity_poly.pdbx_seq_one_letter_code
_entity_poly.pdbx_strand_id
1 'polypeptide(L)'
;DVLNSRMKDFFDCYQLLTKRNLNDDALYDAIEATFDNRGLAYNPDLQLFTDSFATDRARISRWKAFLRKIQWKEALDFDTVMKVIRDRLQPMAERYWIKLSK
;
A
#
# COMPACT_ATOMS: atom_id res chain seq x y z
N ASP A 1 1.54 2.98 -17.70
CA ASP A 1 0.35 3.51 -17.07
C ASP A 1 0.53 3.60 -15.57
N VAL A 2 0.35 4.78 -15.01
CA VAL A 2 0.58 5.08 -13.58
C VAL A 2 -0.32 4.22 -12.69
N LEU A 3 -1.55 3.95 -13.12
CA LEU A 3 -2.52 3.20 -12.32
C LEU A 3 -2.19 1.71 -12.28
N ASN A 4 -1.72 1.15 -13.39
CA ASN A 4 -1.29 -0.24 -13.42
C ASN A 4 -0.03 -0.47 -12.59
N SER A 5 0.91 0.48 -12.60
CA SER A 5 2.08 0.39 -11.74
C SER A 5 1.71 0.46 -10.26
N ARG A 6 0.69 1.22 -9.88
CA ARG A 6 0.22 1.28 -8.50
C ARG A 6 -0.42 -0.02 -8.04
N MET A 7 -1.18 -0.70 -8.92
CA MET A 7 -1.75 -2.00 -8.57
C MET A 7 -0.65 -3.02 -8.25
N LYS A 8 0.42 -3.02 -9.04
CA LYS A 8 1.59 -3.85 -8.76
C LYS A 8 2.24 -3.48 -7.42
N ASP A 9 2.38 -2.20 -7.13
CA ASP A 9 2.94 -1.72 -5.86
C ASP A 9 2.12 -2.20 -4.67
N PHE A 10 0.81 -2.11 -4.74
CA PHE A 10 -0.08 -2.60 -3.69
C PHE A 10 0.04 -4.11 -3.51
N PHE A 11 0.10 -4.85 -4.61
CA PHE A 11 0.28 -6.30 -4.57
C PHE A 11 1.61 -6.68 -3.93
N ASP A 12 2.70 -6.04 -4.35
CA ASP A 12 4.03 -6.31 -3.80
C ASP A 12 4.09 -5.97 -2.31
N CYS A 13 3.49 -4.87 -1.92
CA CYS A 13 3.42 -4.45 -0.51
C CYS A 13 2.64 -5.48 0.32
N TYR A 14 1.49 -5.93 -0.18
CA TYR A 14 0.68 -6.94 0.50
C TYR A 14 1.46 -8.25 0.68
N GLN A 15 2.16 -8.70 -0.37
CA GLN A 15 2.98 -9.91 -0.31
C GLN A 15 4.08 -9.78 0.75
N LEU A 16 4.75 -8.64 0.77
CA LEU A 16 5.81 -8.36 1.74
C LEU A 16 5.26 -8.40 3.18
N LEU A 17 4.12 -7.76 3.41
CA LEU A 17 3.52 -7.67 4.74
C LEU A 17 2.96 -9.00 5.24
N THR A 18 2.52 -9.89 4.35
CA THR A 18 1.88 -11.16 4.74
C THR A 18 2.83 -12.34 4.73
N LYS A 19 3.90 -12.29 3.94
CA LYS A 19 4.83 -13.42 3.80
C LYS A 19 6.13 -13.26 4.55
N ARG A 20 6.51 -12.04 4.89
CA ARG A 20 7.72 -11.75 5.65
C ARG A 20 7.36 -11.21 7.01
N ASN A 21 8.00 -11.75 8.03
CA ASN A 21 7.79 -11.31 9.40
C ASN A 21 8.72 -10.12 9.69
N LEU A 22 8.38 -8.96 9.14
CA LEU A 22 9.15 -7.74 9.33
C LEU A 22 8.84 -7.12 10.69
N ASN A 23 9.88 -6.72 11.43
CA ASN A 23 9.67 -5.90 12.62
C ASN A 23 9.36 -4.46 12.22
N ASP A 24 8.90 -3.67 13.18
CA ASP A 24 8.45 -2.29 12.93
C ASP A 24 9.58 -1.40 12.43
N ASP A 25 10.81 -1.58 12.91
CA ASP A 25 11.94 -0.77 12.47
C ASP A 25 12.32 -1.07 11.02
N ALA A 26 12.36 -2.34 10.64
CA ALA A 26 12.63 -2.73 9.26
C ALA A 26 11.52 -2.22 8.32
N LEU A 27 10.28 -2.30 8.75
CA LEU A 27 9.14 -1.80 7.99
C LEU A 27 9.21 -0.28 7.83
N TYR A 28 9.54 0.44 8.90
CA TYR A 28 9.70 1.89 8.85
C TYR A 28 10.80 2.29 7.86
N ASP A 29 11.96 1.61 7.92
CA ASP A 29 13.08 1.91 7.02
C ASP A 29 12.69 1.68 5.55
N ALA A 30 11.94 0.63 5.27
CA ALA A 30 11.46 0.32 3.92
C ALA A 30 10.50 1.41 3.41
N ILE A 31 9.61 1.89 4.27
CA ILE A 31 8.65 2.95 3.94
C ILE A 31 9.39 4.26 3.68
N GLU A 32 10.32 4.62 4.55
CA GLU A 32 11.12 5.85 4.41
C GLU A 32 11.85 5.85 3.07
N ALA A 33 12.52 4.74 2.75
CA ALA A 33 13.23 4.61 1.48
C ALA A 33 12.30 4.73 0.28
N THR A 34 11.11 4.11 0.35
CA THR A 34 10.12 4.16 -0.72
C THR A 34 9.62 5.57 -0.95
N PHE A 35 9.26 6.29 0.11
CA PHE A 35 8.76 7.66 0.00
C PHE A 35 9.84 8.61 -0.50
N ASP A 36 11.06 8.48 -0.01
CA ASP A 36 12.18 9.32 -0.44
C ASP A 36 12.49 9.09 -1.93
N ASN A 37 12.52 7.85 -2.37
CA ASN A 37 12.81 7.50 -3.77
C ASN A 37 11.74 7.99 -4.74
N ARG A 38 10.48 8.00 -4.32
CA ARG A 38 9.37 8.42 -5.18
C ARG A 38 9.07 9.91 -5.08
N GLY A 39 9.75 10.63 -4.20
CA GLY A 39 9.49 12.05 -3.96
C GLY A 39 8.08 12.29 -3.43
N LEU A 40 7.51 11.30 -2.76
CA LEU A 40 6.15 11.40 -2.23
C LEU A 40 6.17 12.17 -0.91
N ALA A 41 5.36 13.23 -0.85
CA ALA A 41 5.07 13.89 0.42
C ALA A 41 4.12 12.99 1.18
N TYR A 42 4.57 12.45 2.30
CA TYR A 42 3.71 11.64 3.13
C TYR A 42 2.79 12.53 3.97
N ASN A 43 1.52 12.23 3.94
CA ASN A 43 0.50 12.88 4.76
C ASN A 43 -0.35 11.77 5.41
N PRO A 44 -0.52 11.75 6.75
CA PRO A 44 -1.36 10.73 7.40
C PRO A 44 -2.80 10.74 6.93
N ASP A 45 -3.26 11.83 6.32
CA ASP A 45 -4.59 11.92 5.73
C ASP A 45 -4.63 11.45 4.28
N LEU A 46 -3.60 10.73 3.83
CA LEU A 46 -3.55 10.20 2.46
C LEU A 46 -4.82 9.43 2.12
N GLN A 47 -5.38 9.76 0.96
CA GLN A 47 -6.62 9.16 0.46
C GLN A 47 -6.53 7.63 0.41
N LEU A 48 -5.36 7.07 0.16
CA LEU A 48 -5.17 5.62 0.06
C LEU A 48 -5.46 4.88 1.38
N PHE A 49 -5.44 5.58 2.52
CA PHE A 49 -5.78 4.99 3.81
C PHE A 49 -7.25 5.12 4.17
N THR A 50 -8.10 5.58 3.25
CA THR A 50 -9.53 5.72 3.49
C THR A 50 -10.32 4.52 2.98
N ASP A 51 -11.49 4.29 3.56
CA ASP A 51 -12.41 3.26 3.08
C ASP A 51 -12.89 3.58 1.66
N SER A 52 -13.08 4.85 1.35
CA SER A 52 -13.49 5.29 0.00
C SER A 52 -12.51 4.82 -1.07
N PHE A 53 -11.22 4.86 -0.78
CA PHE A 53 -10.21 4.37 -1.70
C PHE A 53 -10.34 2.85 -1.91
N ALA A 54 -10.51 2.10 -0.83
CA ALA A 54 -10.58 0.63 -0.87
C ALA A 54 -11.86 0.10 -1.52
N THR A 55 -12.93 0.91 -1.55
CA THR A 55 -14.22 0.52 -2.10
C THR A 55 -14.53 1.20 -3.44
N ASP A 56 -13.62 1.97 -3.99
CA ASP A 56 -13.80 2.64 -5.26
C ASP A 56 -13.93 1.63 -6.39
N ARG A 57 -15.03 1.70 -7.14
CA ARG A 57 -15.35 0.72 -8.19
C ARG A 57 -14.30 0.68 -9.30
N ALA A 58 -13.79 1.83 -9.70
CA ALA A 58 -12.78 1.89 -10.76
C ALA A 58 -11.48 1.20 -10.32
N ARG A 59 -11.07 1.42 -9.06
CA ARG A 59 -9.88 0.78 -8.52
C ARG A 59 -10.06 -0.73 -8.34
N ILE A 60 -11.24 -1.15 -7.87
CA ILE A 60 -11.56 -2.58 -7.76
C ILE A 60 -11.51 -3.25 -9.13
N SER A 61 -12.04 -2.61 -10.15
CA SER A 61 -12.03 -3.13 -11.51
C SER A 61 -10.60 -3.28 -12.04
N ARG A 62 -9.76 -2.28 -11.81
CA ARG A 62 -8.34 -2.33 -12.19
C ARG A 62 -7.58 -3.41 -11.44
N TRP A 63 -7.90 -3.59 -10.16
CA TRP A 63 -7.30 -4.66 -9.34
C TRP A 63 -7.62 -6.03 -9.92
N LYS A 64 -8.88 -6.26 -10.27
CA LYS A 64 -9.30 -7.53 -10.89
C LYS A 64 -8.59 -7.76 -12.23
N ALA A 65 -8.45 -6.73 -13.04
CA ALA A 65 -7.74 -6.81 -14.31
C ALA A 65 -6.26 -7.12 -14.09
N PHE A 66 -5.65 -6.50 -13.09
CA PHE A 66 -4.26 -6.77 -12.72
C PHE A 66 -4.08 -8.24 -12.29
N LEU A 67 -4.94 -8.75 -11.43
CA LEU A 67 -4.86 -10.15 -10.99
C LEU A 67 -5.00 -11.13 -12.16
N ARG A 68 -5.89 -10.84 -13.11
CA ARG A 68 -6.02 -11.65 -14.33
C ARG A 68 -4.74 -11.62 -15.17
N LYS A 69 -4.14 -10.44 -15.30
CA LYS A 69 -2.91 -10.27 -16.07
C LYS A 69 -1.76 -11.09 -15.52
N ILE A 70 -1.61 -11.14 -14.19
CA ILE A 70 -0.55 -11.93 -13.55
C ILE A 70 -0.96 -13.38 -13.31
N GLN A 71 -2.17 -13.76 -13.72
CA GLN A 71 -2.71 -15.12 -13.58
C GLN A 71 -2.78 -15.57 -12.11
N TRP A 72 -3.16 -14.65 -11.23
CA TRP A 72 -3.35 -14.93 -9.82
C TRP A 72 -4.58 -15.83 -9.63
N LYS A 73 -4.43 -16.96 -8.95
CA LYS A 73 -5.46 -18.00 -8.90
C LYS A 73 -6.32 -17.99 -7.65
N GLU A 74 -5.89 -17.30 -6.62
CA GLU A 74 -6.62 -17.24 -5.37
C GLU A 74 -7.53 -16.00 -5.34
N ALA A 75 -8.62 -16.09 -4.57
CA ALA A 75 -9.46 -14.93 -4.34
C ALA A 75 -8.68 -13.90 -3.50
N LEU A 76 -8.59 -12.67 -3.97
CA LEU A 76 -7.89 -11.61 -3.26
C LEU A 76 -8.57 -10.29 -3.57
N ASP A 77 -9.38 -9.81 -2.63
CA ASP A 77 -10.15 -8.60 -2.80
C ASP A 77 -9.30 -7.35 -2.53
N PHE A 78 -9.53 -6.29 -3.30
CA PHE A 78 -8.79 -5.05 -3.17
C PHE A 78 -8.96 -4.42 -1.78
N ASP A 79 -10.17 -4.43 -1.23
CA ASP A 79 -10.43 -3.88 0.11
C ASP A 79 -9.67 -4.65 1.20
N THR A 80 -9.56 -5.96 1.09
CA THR A 80 -8.76 -6.78 2.01
C THR A 80 -7.29 -6.38 1.95
N VAL A 81 -6.75 -6.23 0.74
CA VAL A 81 -5.36 -5.82 0.53
C VAL A 81 -5.11 -4.43 1.13
N MET A 82 -5.98 -3.47 0.84
CA MET A 82 -5.82 -2.11 1.33
C MET A 82 -5.97 -2.02 2.85
N LYS A 83 -6.82 -2.86 3.44
CA LYS A 83 -6.96 -2.92 4.89
C LYS A 83 -5.67 -3.40 5.56
N VAL A 84 -5.05 -4.45 5.04
CA VAL A 84 -3.77 -4.95 5.55
C VAL A 84 -2.70 -3.87 5.43
N ILE A 85 -2.61 -3.23 4.27
CA ILE A 85 -1.64 -2.15 4.04
C ILE A 85 -1.87 -1.01 5.03
N ARG A 86 -3.11 -0.56 5.18
CA ARG A 86 -3.47 0.52 6.09
C ARG A 86 -3.10 0.18 7.54
N ASP A 87 -3.50 -1.01 8.00
CA ASP A 87 -3.30 -1.41 9.39
C ASP A 87 -1.81 -1.52 9.74
N ARG A 88 -0.98 -1.90 8.77
CA ARG A 88 0.47 -2.04 9.00
C ARG A 88 1.24 -0.75 8.74
N LEU A 89 0.88 -0.01 7.70
CA LEU A 89 1.68 1.13 7.25
C LEU A 89 1.26 2.46 7.87
N GLN A 90 -0.02 2.64 8.21
CA GLN A 90 -0.49 3.92 8.73
C GLN A 90 0.26 4.35 10.01
N PRO A 91 0.50 3.47 11.00
CA PRO A 91 1.29 3.87 12.17
C PRO A 91 2.73 4.24 11.82
N MET A 92 3.33 3.52 10.87
CA MET A 92 4.70 3.81 10.44
C MET A 92 4.76 5.13 9.68
N ALA A 93 3.75 5.38 8.93
CA ALA A 93 3.61 6.59 8.15
C ALA A 93 3.40 7.82 9.06
N GLU A 94 2.64 7.68 10.12
CA GLU A 94 2.49 8.72 11.15
C GLU A 94 3.84 9.02 11.82
N ARG A 95 4.60 7.99 12.14
CA ARG A 95 5.95 8.11 12.69
C ARG A 95 6.87 8.90 11.74
N TYR A 96 6.81 8.60 10.45
CA TYR A 96 7.59 9.31 9.42
C TYR A 96 7.19 10.78 9.34
N TRP A 97 5.89 11.06 9.37
CA TRP A 97 5.36 12.43 9.33
C TRP A 97 5.82 13.24 10.54
N ILE A 98 5.76 12.66 11.74
CA ILE A 98 6.23 13.30 12.97
C ILE A 98 7.72 13.63 12.86
N LYS A 99 8.53 12.72 12.33
CA LYS A 99 9.96 12.94 12.13
C LYS A 99 10.22 14.13 11.22
N LEU A 100 9.47 14.26 10.12
CA LEU A 100 9.63 15.37 9.19
C LEU A 100 9.17 16.70 9.77
N SER A 101 8.26 16.69 10.71
CA SER A 101 7.67 17.88 11.32
C SER A 101 8.54 18.48 12.43
N LYS A 102 9.59 17.78 12.82
CA LYS A 102 10.55 18.27 13.83
C LYS A 102 11.71 19.07 13.18
#